data_b6256fab4f2c079c24a9bfad039c91ff
#
_entry.id   b6256fab4f2c079c24a9bfad039c91ff
#
_cell.length_a   1.000
_cell.length_b   1.000
_cell.length_c   1.000
_cell.angle_alpha   90.00
_cell.angle_beta   90.00
_cell.angle_gamma   90.00
#
_symmetry.space_group_name_H-M   'P 1'
#
loop_
_entity.id
_entity.type
_entity.pdbx_description
1 polymer ?
#
loop_
_entity_poly.entity_id
_entity_poly.type
_entity_poly.pdbx_seq_one_letter_code
_entity_poly.pdbx_strand_id
1 'polypeptide(L)'
;MYAVIDVETTGLSSKHEKIIDFALIIFDGRKVVDEFYTLINPERSIPAHITRLTGITNEMVKDAPKFWEVARDVVLMTENKTFVAHNVNFDYRFVRSEFARLGYDYKREKLCTLKLSRKLIPGKKSYSLGNLCREMGFDIDDRHRAYGDAKATALLFQYLLRQQSGEKGKVKAPVSDLTMLQNLPESTGVYYFLNHQQEVIYIGKSRNIKSRVLSHFQESPSQRARNMIEQIMH
;
A
#
# COMPACT_ATOMS: atom_id res chain seq x y z
N MET A 1 10.10 -13.50 2.43
CA MET A 1 9.09 -12.51 2.83
C MET A 1 9.65 -11.11 2.62
N TYR A 2 8.83 -10.18 2.16
CA TYR A 2 9.20 -8.83 1.81
C TYR A 2 8.32 -7.84 2.57
N ALA A 3 8.89 -6.72 2.97
CA ALA A 3 8.21 -5.57 3.54
C ALA A 3 8.28 -4.44 2.50
N VAL A 4 7.21 -4.26 1.74
CA VAL A 4 7.11 -3.19 0.75
C VAL A 4 6.67 -1.93 1.47
N ILE A 5 7.52 -0.90 1.45
CA ILE A 5 7.31 0.32 2.22
C ILE A 5 7.39 1.52 1.30
N ASP A 6 6.49 2.45 1.54
CA ASP A 6 6.49 3.78 0.94
C ASP A 6 6.21 4.82 2.01
N VAL A 7 6.81 6.01 1.91
CA VAL A 7 6.62 7.09 2.87
C VAL A 7 6.46 8.43 2.17
N GLU A 8 5.51 9.25 2.66
CA GLU A 8 5.46 10.67 2.37
C GLU A 8 6.11 11.45 3.51
N THR A 9 6.73 12.57 3.19
CA THR A 9 7.60 13.29 4.12
C THR A 9 7.42 14.80 4.04
N THR A 10 7.83 15.53 5.08
CA THR A 10 7.82 17.00 5.08
C THR A 10 8.86 17.62 4.14
N GLY A 11 9.73 16.81 3.51
CA GLY A 11 10.76 17.27 2.57
C GLY A 11 11.78 16.18 2.27
N LEU A 12 12.90 16.52 1.63
CA LEU A 12 13.83 15.56 1.05
C LEU A 12 14.95 15.07 1.99
N SER A 13 15.23 15.78 3.06
CA SER A 13 16.36 15.52 3.97
C SER A 13 15.93 14.71 5.18
N SER A 14 16.18 13.41 5.20
CA SER A 14 15.83 12.55 6.35
C SER A 14 16.48 12.96 7.67
N LYS A 15 17.55 13.78 7.63
CA LYS A 15 18.18 14.33 8.84
C LYS A 15 17.30 15.38 9.52
N HIS A 16 16.59 16.20 8.74
CA HIS A 16 15.85 17.35 9.23
C HIS A 16 14.35 17.19 9.09
N GLU A 17 13.90 16.41 8.14
CA GLU A 17 12.49 16.24 7.80
C GLU A 17 11.89 14.99 8.47
N LYS A 18 10.57 14.89 8.44
CA LYS A 18 9.78 13.88 9.13
C LYS A 18 8.87 13.12 8.18
N ILE A 19 8.52 11.89 8.54
CA ILE A 19 7.46 11.12 7.87
C ILE A 19 6.10 11.73 8.25
N ILE A 20 5.19 11.82 7.26
CA ILE A 20 3.80 12.29 7.43
C ILE A 20 2.76 11.26 6.96
N ASP A 21 3.16 10.31 6.11
CA ASP A 21 2.34 9.17 5.70
C ASP A 21 3.24 7.95 5.62
N PHE A 22 2.77 6.81 6.12
CA PHE A 22 3.55 5.58 6.20
C PHE A 22 2.70 4.41 5.77
N ALA A 23 3.19 3.64 4.82
CA ALA A 23 2.56 2.40 4.39
C ALA A 23 3.56 1.25 4.37
N LEU A 24 3.11 0.10 4.84
CA LEU A 24 3.86 -1.15 4.90
C LEU A 24 2.96 -2.29 4.42
N ILE A 25 3.39 -2.99 3.39
CA ILE A 25 2.70 -4.16 2.85
C ILE A 25 3.63 -5.37 3.00
N ILE A 26 3.16 -6.38 3.70
CA ILE A 26 3.87 -7.66 3.80
C ILE A 26 3.50 -8.53 2.60
N PHE A 27 4.52 -8.91 1.86
CA PHE A 27 4.37 -9.61 0.59
C PHE A 27 5.21 -10.90 0.59
N ASP A 28 4.61 -12.01 0.20
CA ASP A 28 5.30 -13.32 0.19
C ASP A 28 6.02 -13.63 -1.14
N GLY A 29 5.91 -12.75 -2.12
CA GLY A 29 6.39 -12.90 -3.49
C GLY A 29 5.27 -13.26 -4.48
N ARG A 30 4.08 -13.59 -3.99
CA ARG A 30 2.91 -13.95 -4.80
C ARG A 30 1.68 -13.11 -4.44
N LYS A 31 1.43 -12.88 -3.14
CA LYS A 31 0.28 -12.14 -2.63
C LYS A 31 0.66 -11.26 -1.43
N VAL A 32 -0.18 -10.30 -1.17
CA VAL A 32 -0.17 -9.55 0.10
C VAL A 32 -0.63 -10.48 1.21
N VAL A 33 0.08 -10.45 2.33
CA VAL A 33 -0.18 -11.30 3.51
C VAL A 33 -0.70 -10.48 4.68
N ASP A 34 -0.21 -9.24 4.78
CA ASP A 34 -0.58 -8.31 5.85
C ASP A 34 -0.26 -6.88 5.41
N GLU A 35 -0.90 -5.89 6.00
CA GLU A 35 -0.66 -4.49 5.67
C GLU A 35 -0.88 -3.59 6.88
N PHE A 36 -0.13 -2.49 6.91
CA PHE A 36 -0.24 -1.46 7.91
C PHE A 36 -0.05 -0.10 7.23
N TYR A 37 -0.95 0.83 7.45
CA TYR A 37 -0.79 2.20 6.96
C TYR A 37 -1.40 3.20 7.93
N THR A 38 -0.78 4.37 8.01
CA THR A 38 -1.25 5.44 8.88
C THR A 38 -0.62 6.78 8.50
N LEU A 39 -1.37 7.86 8.67
CA LEU A 39 -0.79 9.19 8.76
C LEU A 39 0.07 9.28 10.02
N ILE A 40 1.12 10.09 9.96
CA ILE A 40 2.03 10.32 11.08
C ILE A 40 2.04 11.82 11.42
N ASN A 41 1.85 12.14 12.69
CA ASN A 41 2.05 13.49 13.17
C ASN A 41 3.56 13.81 13.21
N PRO A 42 4.05 14.72 12.34
CA PRO A 42 5.48 15.03 12.29
C PRO A 42 5.95 15.97 13.41
N GLU A 43 5.04 16.41 14.28
CA GLU A 43 5.29 17.41 15.34
C GLU A 43 5.89 18.73 14.80
N ARG A 44 5.58 19.05 13.55
CA ARG A 44 5.99 20.27 12.86
C ARG A 44 5.04 20.58 11.70
N SER A 45 5.08 21.79 11.21
CA SER A 45 4.25 22.20 10.06
C SER A 45 4.71 21.52 8.78
N ILE A 46 3.74 21.09 7.98
CA ILE A 46 3.93 20.56 6.63
C ILE A 46 4.07 21.74 5.66
N PRO A 47 5.16 21.85 4.90
CA PRO A 47 5.32 22.90 3.91
C PRO A 47 4.22 22.87 2.83
N ALA A 48 3.76 24.04 2.40
CA ALA A 48 2.66 24.16 1.44
C ALA A 48 2.90 23.41 0.11
N HIS A 49 4.16 23.31 -0.35
CA HIS A 49 4.48 22.56 -1.56
C HIS A 49 4.33 21.03 -1.37
N ILE A 50 4.57 20.52 -0.17
CA ILE A 50 4.34 19.11 0.18
C ILE A 50 2.83 18.83 0.23
N THR A 51 2.05 19.71 0.88
CA THR A 51 0.58 19.58 0.86
C THR A 51 0.02 19.59 -0.57
N ARG A 52 0.55 20.43 -1.47
CA ARG A 52 0.13 20.42 -2.88
C ARG A 52 0.50 19.12 -3.61
N LEU A 53 1.60 18.48 -3.23
CA LEU A 53 2.08 17.24 -3.85
C LEU A 53 1.30 16.02 -3.35
N THR A 54 1.13 15.89 -2.04
CA THR A 54 0.60 14.69 -1.37
C THR A 54 -0.89 14.80 -0.99
N GLY A 55 -1.44 16.01 -1.00
CA GLY A 55 -2.78 16.28 -0.47
C GLY A 55 -2.85 16.31 1.06
N ILE A 56 -1.77 15.94 1.77
CA ILE A 56 -1.75 15.86 3.24
C ILE A 56 -1.62 17.26 3.85
N THR A 57 -2.57 17.62 4.70
CA THR A 57 -2.61 18.90 5.39
C THR A 57 -2.16 18.78 6.85
N ASN A 58 -1.84 19.91 7.48
CA ASN A 58 -1.54 19.94 8.91
C ASN A 58 -2.71 19.45 9.77
N GLU A 59 -3.95 19.73 9.35
CA GLU A 59 -5.14 19.30 10.07
C GLU A 59 -5.30 17.78 10.05
N MET A 60 -5.02 17.13 8.90
CA MET A 60 -5.12 15.68 8.77
C MET A 60 -4.15 14.91 9.68
N VAL A 61 -2.98 15.47 9.95
CA VAL A 61 -1.95 14.80 10.80
C VAL A 61 -1.97 15.24 12.25
N LYS A 62 -2.80 16.20 12.62
CA LYS A 62 -2.83 16.80 13.96
C LYS A 62 -3.07 15.77 15.06
N ASP A 63 -4.06 14.91 14.85
CA ASP A 63 -4.47 13.86 15.79
C ASP A 63 -3.95 12.47 15.39
N ALA A 64 -3.12 12.39 14.34
CA ALA A 64 -2.46 11.15 13.93
C ALA A 64 -1.40 10.72 14.95
N PRO A 65 -1.10 9.42 15.04
CA PRO A 65 -0.04 8.93 15.92
C PRO A 65 1.32 9.52 15.51
N LYS A 66 2.18 9.75 16.47
CA LYS A 66 3.58 10.07 16.25
C LYS A 66 4.34 8.81 15.86
N PHE A 67 5.48 8.94 15.18
CA PHE A 67 6.22 7.76 14.71
C PHE A 67 6.59 6.79 15.85
N TRP A 68 6.93 7.28 17.02
CA TRP A 68 7.29 6.45 18.17
C TRP A 68 6.13 5.58 18.68
N GLU A 69 4.88 5.98 18.47
CA GLU A 69 3.70 5.20 18.87
C GLU A 69 3.49 3.98 17.99
N VAL A 70 3.91 4.04 16.71
CA VAL A 70 3.79 2.95 15.75
C VAL A 70 5.11 2.19 15.52
N ALA A 71 6.21 2.68 16.07
CA ALA A 71 7.55 2.15 15.83
C ALA A 71 7.68 0.66 16.18
N ARG A 72 7.03 0.20 17.27
CA ARG A 72 7.03 -1.20 17.66
C ARG A 72 6.42 -2.10 16.59
N ASP A 73 5.27 -1.72 16.06
CA ASP A 73 4.56 -2.51 15.04
C ASP A 73 5.37 -2.57 13.76
N VAL A 74 5.98 -1.45 13.33
CA VAL A 74 6.89 -1.40 12.19
C VAL A 74 8.09 -2.34 12.38
N VAL A 75 8.72 -2.39 13.56
CA VAL A 75 9.82 -3.31 13.84
C VAL A 75 9.37 -4.75 13.74
N LEU A 76 8.27 -5.13 14.40
CA LEU A 76 7.76 -6.50 14.44
C LEU A 76 7.33 -6.97 13.06
N MET A 77 6.60 -6.14 12.32
CA MET A 77 6.14 -6.49 10.98
C MET A 77 7.28 -6.61 9.97
N THR A 78 8.37 -5.85 10.14
CA THR A 78 9.51 -5.88 9.22
C THR A 78 10.64 -6.82 9.65
N GLU A 79 10.53 -7.47 10.80
CA GLU A 79 11.54 -8.38 11.31
C GLU A 79 11.76 -9.56 10.35
N ASN A 80 13.04 -9.88 10.09
CA ASN A 80 13.45 -10.95 9.16
C ASN A 80 12.86 -10.84 7.74
N LYS A 81 12.51 -9.62 7.29
CA LYS A 81 12.01 -9.35 5.95
C LYS A 81 12.92 -8.38 5.19
N THR A 82 12.98 -8.54 3.89
CA THR A 82 13.67 -7.61 3.01
C THR A 82 12.83 -6.34 2.82
N PHE A 83 13.38 -5.19 3.12
CA PHE A 83 12.78 -3.87 2.89
C PHE A 83 12.78 -3.58 1.38
N VAL A 84 11.60 -3.44 0.79
CA VAL A 84 11.41 -3.18 -0.64
C VAL A 84 10.77 -1.80 -0.81
N ALA A 85 11.32 -0.98 -1.71
CA ALA A 85 10.69 0.28 -2.12
C ALA A 85 11.09 0.67 -3.56
N HIS A 86 10.35 1.59 -4.15
CA HIS A 86 10.69 2.18 -5.42
C HIS A 86 11.61 3.39 -5.23
N ASN A 87 12.92 3.21 -5.48
CA ASN A 87 14.02 4.08 -5.02
C ASN A 87 14.31 3.95 -3.51
N VAL A 88 14.48 2.72 -3.08
CA VAL A 88 14.60 2.27 -1.67
C VAL A 88 15.48 3.13 -0.77
N ASN A 89 16.48 3.81 -1.29
CA ASN A 89 17.35 4.64 -0.45
C ASN A 89 16.65 5.86 0.15
N PHE A 90 15.58 6.35 -0.47
CA PHE A 90 14.79 7.45 0.08
C PHE A 90 14.01 6.97 1.31
N ASP A 91 13.13 6.01 1.11
CA ASP A 91 12.24 5.50 2.17
C ASP A 91 13.03 4.91 3.33
N TYR A 92 14.02 4.09 3.01
CA TYR A 92 14.86 3.45 4.01
C TYR A 92 15.63 4.46 4.88
N ARG A 93 16.15 5.56 4.30
CA ARG A 93 16.82 6.61 5.09
C ARG A 93 15.85 7.32 6.04
N PHE A 94 14.64 7.60 5.59
CA PHE A 94 13.64 8.23 6.44
C PHE A 94 13.23 7.32 7.60
N VAL A 95 12.90 6.05 7.32
CA VAL A 95 12.57 5.07 8.35
C VAL A 95 13.73 4.92 9.35
N ARG A 96 14.96 4.76 8.87
CA ARG A 96 16.14 4.71 9.75
C ARG A 96 16.33 5.97 10.58
N SER A 97 16.07 7.14 10.01
CA SER A 97 16.22 8.40 10.76
C SER A 97 15.17 8.54 11.86
N GLU A 98 13.93 8.10 11.64
CA GLU A 98 12.91 8.09 12.68
C GLU A 98 13.33 7.13 13.82
N PHE A 99 13.77 5.92 13.49
CA PHE A 99 14.27 4.97 14.50
C PHE A 99 15.51 5.46 15.24
N ALA A 100 16.45 6.11 14.54
CA ALA A 100 17.64 6.69 15.16
C ALA A 100 17.30 7.78 16.19
N ARG A 101 16.25 8.58 15.94
CA ARG A 101 15.73 9.55 16.93
C ARG A 101 15.18 8.89 18.19
N LEU A 102 14.77 7.63 18.09
CA LEU A 102 14.32 6.79 19.21
C LEU A 102 15.46 5.97 19.85
N GLY A 103 16.70 6.16 19.41
CA GLY A 103 17.86 5.40 19.88
C GLY A 103 17.94 3.96 19.38
N TYR A 104 17.14 3.61 18.34
CA TYR A 104 17.08 2.26 17.79
C TYR A 104 17.84 2.16 16.45
N ASP A 105 18.76 1.20 16.33
CA ASP A 105 19.52 0.94 15.10
C ASP A 105 18.73 0.01 14.14
N TYR A 106 17.83 0.60 13.36
CA TYR A 106 17.01 -0.14 12.40
C TYR A 106 17.85 -0.61 11.21
N LYS A 107 17.99 -1.92 11.07
CA LYS A 107 18.72 -2.57 9.98
C LYS A 107 17.86 -3.64 9.31
N ARG A 108 17.71 -3.56 7.99
CA ARG A 108 17.04 -4.55 7.14
C ARG A 108 17.81 -4.70 5.84
N GLU A 109 17.77 -5.88 5.25
CA GLU A 109 18.17 -6.08 3.86
C GLU A 109 17.30 -5.21 2.95
N LYS A 110 17.89 -4.66 1.87
CA LYS A 110 17.19 -3.73 0.98
C LYS A 110 17.10 -4.25 -0.45
N LEU A 111 15.93 -4.09 -1.06
CA LEU A 111 15.71 -4.33 -2.48
C LEU A 111 15.07 -3.09 -3.12
N CYS A 112 15.60 -2.67 -4.26
CA CYS A 112 15.14 -1.50 -5.00
C CYS A 112 14.43 -1.91 -6.28
N THR A 113 13.12 -1.72 -6.35
CA THR A 113 12.34 -2.05 -7.54
C THR A 113 12.71 -1.19 -8.74
N LEU A 114 13.15 0.07 -8.55
CA LEU A 114 13.68 0.92 -9.61
C LEU A 114 14.93 0.30 -10.28
N LYS A 115 15.91 -0.17 -9.47
CA LYS A 115 17.11 -0.84 -10.00
C LYS A 115 16.76 -2.16 -10.67
N LEU A 116 15.87 -2.93 -10.07
CA LEU A 116 15.41 -4.21 -10.59
C LEU A 116 14.67 -4.01 -11.92
N SER A 117 13.82 -2.99 -12.04
CA SER A 117 13.14 -2.64 -13.29
C SER A 117 14.12 -2.32 -14.41
N ARG A 118 15.14 -1.52 -14.14
CA ARG A 118 16.18 -1.20 -15.14
C ARG A 118 16.92 -2.44 -15.64
N LYS A 119 17.11 -3.42 -14.76
CA LYS A 119 17.78 -4.70 -15.10
C LYS A 119 16.88 -5.65 -15.90
N LEU A 120 15.63 -5.83 -15.50
CA LEU A 120 14.73 -6.86 -16.04
C LEU A 120 13.88 -6.39 -17.22
N ILE A 121 13.60 -5.09 -17.32
CA ILE A 121 12.78 -4.48 -18.36
C ILE A 121 13.49 -3.24 -18.94
N PRO A 122 14.67 -3.41 -19.57
CA PRO A 122 15.44 -2.29 -20.11
C PRO A 122 14.70 -1.57 -21.25
N GLY A 123 15.19 -0.37 -21.63
CA GLY A 123 14.66 0.38 -22.78
C GLY A 123 13.41 1.22 -22.51
N LYS A 124 12.99 1.38 -21.26
CA LYS A 124 11.87 2.27 -20.91
C LYS A 124 12.28 3.75 -20.98
N LYS A 125 11.37 4.60 -21.47
CA LYS A 125 11.56 6.06 -21.49
C LYS A 125 11.66 6.66 -20.07
N SER A 126 10.92 6.10 -19.14
CA SER A 126 10.93 6.50 -17.72
C SER A 126 10.76 5.30 -16.82
N TYR A 127 11.50 5.31 -15.72
CA TYR A 127 11.41 4.28 -14.67
C TYR A 127 10.75 4.82 -13.39
N SER A 128 9.99 5.93 -13.46
CA SER A 128 9.15 6.33 -12.33
C SER A 128 8.03 5.32 -12.11
N LEU A 129 7.64 5.11 -10.85
CA LEU A 129 6.62 4.13 -10.47
C LEU A 129 5.34 4.29 -11.31
N GLY A 130 4.81 5.50 -11.39
CA GLY A 130 3.59 5.77 -12.14
C GLY A 130 3.70 5.52 -13.65
N ASN A 131 4.87 5.76 -14.26
CA ASN A 131 5.03 5.46 -15.68
C ASN A 131 5.13 3.96 -15.93
N LEU A 132 5.87 3.22 -15.09
CA LEU A 132 5.96 1.78 -15.20
C LEU A 132 4.60 1.11 -15.01
N CYS A 133 3.85 1.52 -14.00
CA CYS A 133 2.53 0.97 -13.73
C CYS A 133 1.55 1.27 -14.89
N ARG A 134 1.54 2.48 -15.41
CA ARG A 134 0.72 2.84 -16.58
C ARG A 134 1.06 2.00 -17.82
N GLU A 135 2.35 1.81 -18.11
CA GLU A 135 2.77 0.98 -19.25
C GLU A 135 2.40 -0.50 -19.08
N MET A 136 2.30 -0.97 -17.84
CA MET A 136 1.92 -2.34 -17.51
C MET A 136 0.40 -2.52 -17.37
N GLY A 137 -0.37 -1.43 -17.45
CA GLY A 137 -1.83 -1.45 -17.28
C GLY A 137 -2.25 -1.68 -15.83
N PHE A 138 -1.42 -1.28 -14.87
CA PHE A 138 -1.80 -1.25 -13.46
C PHE A 138 -2.53 0.05 -13.15
N ASP A 139 -3.76 -0.06 -12.68
CA ASP A 139 -4.48 1.05 -12.11
C ASP A 139 -3.90 1.37 -10.72
N ILE A 140 -3.65 2.63 -10.46
CA ILE A 140 -3.15 3.10 -9.17
C ILE A 140 -4.13 4.16 -8.69
N ASP A 141 -4.92 3.79 -7.72
CA ASP A 141 -5.71 4.73 -6.95
C ASP A 141 -4.78 5.48 -5.98
N ASP A 142 -5.12 6.71 -5.63
CA ASP A 142 -4.43 7.53 -4.62
C ASP A 142 -2.90 7.67 -4.80
N ARG A 143 -2.48 8.08 -6.00
CA ARG A 143 -1.07 8.47 -6.21
C ARG A 143 -0.66 9.63 -5.31
N HIS A 144 0.61 9.58 -4.88
CA HIS A 144 1.19 10.50 -3.89
C HIS A 144 0.57 10.35 -2.49
N ARG A 145 0.08 9.16 -2.19
CA ARG A 145 -0.23 8.67 -0.87
C ARG A 145 0.57 7.39 -0.66
N ALA A 146 1.19 7.27 0.51
CA ALA A 146 2.09 6.16 0.79
C ALA A 146 1.45 4.79 0.54
N TYR A 147 0.17 4.62 0.87
CA TYR A 147 -0.53 3.36 0.66
C TYR A 147 -0.74 3.01 -0.82
N GLY A 148 -1.16 3.97 -1.64
CA GLY A 148 -1.32 3.78 -3.09
C GLY A 148 0.01 3.44 -3.77
N ASP A 149 1.08 4.16 -3.42
CA ASP A 149 2.40 3.94 -4.00
C ASP A 149 3.07 2.65 -3.47
N ALA A 150 2.80 2.22 -2.21
CA ALA A 150 3.23 0.92 -1.70
C ALA A 150 2.52 -0.24 -2.43
N LYS A 151 1.21 -0.15 -2.67
CA LYS A 151 0.46 -1.14 -3.47
C LYS A 151 1.00 -1.23 -4.90
N ALA A 152 1.19 -0.09 -5.54
CA ALA A 152 1.77 -0.02 -6.88
C ALA A 152 3.18 -0.64 -6.93
N THR A 153 3.99 -0.40 -5.90
CA THR A 153 5.32 -0.99 -5.75
C THR A 153 5.26 -2.50 -5.56
N ALA A 154 4.30 -3.01 -4.79
CA ALA A 154 4.10 -4.45 -4.60
C ALA A 154 3.69 -5.14 -5.92
N LEU A 155 2.78 -4.52 -6.71
CA LEU A 155 2.39 -4.98 -8.04
C LEU A 155 3.56 -5.03 -9.02
N LEU A 156 4.30 -3.93 -9.09
CA LEU A 156 5.50 -3.86 -9.91
C LEU A 156 6.51 -4.92 -9.49
N PHE A 157 6.71 -5.11 -8.20
CA PHE A 157 7.65 -6.09 -7.67
C PHE A 157 7.22 -7.53 -8.01
N GLN A 158 5.93 -7.85 -7.88
CA GLN A 158 5.38 -9.14 -8.30
C GLN A 158 5.64 -9.39 -9.79
N TYR A 159 5.41 -8.40 -10.64
CA TYR A 159 5.69 -8.49 -12.07
C TYR A 159 7.18 -8.76 -12.33
N LEU A 160 8.08 -8.04 -11.64
CA LEU A 160 9.52 -8.19 -11.81
C LEU A 160 10.03 -9.58 -11.35
N LEU A 161 9.47 -10.12 -10.26
CA LEU A 161 9.80 -11.47 -9.80
C LEU A 161 9.41 -12.54 -10.85
N ARG A 162 8.24 -12.40 -11.50
CA ARG A 162 7.82 -13.28 -12.59
C ARG A 162 8.70 -13.17 -13.83
N GLN A 163 9.13 -11.96 -14.19
CA GLN A 163 10.10 -11.78 -15.27
C GLN A 163 11.42 -12.48 -14.96
N GLN A 164 11.86 -12.46 -13.72
CA GLN A 164 13.08 -13.11 -13.27
C GLN A 164 12.98 -14.64 -13.30
N SER A 165 11.82 -15.21 -12.97
CA SER A 165 11.57 -16.65 -13.02
C SER A 165 11.28 -17.18 -14.43
N GLY A 166 11.17 -16.31 -15.45
CA GLY A 166 10.81 -16.69 -16.81
C GLY A 166 9.31 -17.00 -17.02
N GLU A 167 8.48 -16.76 -16.02
CA GLU A 167 7.03 -16.92 -16.13
C GLU A 167 6.44 -15.80 -17.01
N LYS A 168 5.93 -16.14 -18.19
CA LYS A 168 5.21 -15.22 -19.07
C LYS A 168 3.73 -15.18 -18.66
N GLY A 169 3.27 -14.05 -18.12
CA GLY A 169 1.84 -13.85 -17.80
C GLY A 169 1.54 -12.41 -17.45
N LYS A 170 0.29 -11.96 -17.71
CA LYS A 170 -0.20 -10.69 -17.18
C LYS A 170 -0.30 -10.79 -15.66
N VAL A 171 0.32 -9.88 -14.93
CA VAL A 171 0.06 -9.69 -13.52
C VAL A 171 -1.34 -9.10 -13.43
N LYS A 172 -2.29 -9.85 -12.91
CA LYS A 172 -3.54 -9.24 -12.43
C LYS A 172 -3.17 -8.42 -11.19
N ALA A 173 -3.78 -7.24 -11.03
CA ALA A 173 -3.71 -6.51 -9.79
C ALA A 173 -3.96 -7.50 -8.64
N PRO A 174 -3.20 -7.47 -7.53
CA PRO A 174 -3.63 -8.17 -6.35
C PRO A 174 -5.00 -7.61 -6.03
N VAL A 175 -6.02 -8.38 -6.33
CA VAL A 175 -7.34 -8.11 -5.82
C VAL A 175 -7.15 -8.11 -4.31
N SER A 176 -7.43 -6.97 -3.67
CA SER A 176 -7.59 -6.91 -2.22
C SER A 176 -8.33 -8.17 -1.82
N ASP A 177 -7.83 -8.89 -0.86
CA ASP A 177 -8.01 -10.32 -0.63
C ASP A 177 -9.44 -10.85 -0.81
N LEU A 178 -9.89 -11.01 -2.07
CA LEU A 178 -11.14 -11.69 -2.41
C LEU A 178 -11.09 -13.19 -2.04
N THR A 179 -9.97 -13.70 -1.52
CA THR A 179 -9.89 -15.05 -0.97
C THR A 179 -10.81 -15.20 0.25
N MET A 180 -11.05 -14.12 1.03
CA MET A 180 -12.11 -14.11 2.05
C MET A 180 -13.48 -14.41 1.44
N LEU A 181 -13.77 -13.93 0.24
CA LEU A 181 -15.05 -14.17 -0.45
C LEU A 181 -15.19 -15.60 -0.97
N GLN A 182 -14.09 -16.34 -1.13
CA GLN A 182 -14.13 -17.74 -1.55
C GLN A 182 -14.66 -18.66 -0.43
N ASN A 183 -14.49 -18.25 0.83
CA ASN A 183 -14.96 -18.98 2.01
C ASN A 183 -16.38 -18.61 2.45
N LEU A 184 -17.06 -17.72 1.71
CA LEU A 184 -18.44 -17.35 2.01
C LEU A 184 -19.38 -18.55 1.78
N PRO A 185 -20.41 -18.70 2.63
CA PRO A 185 -21.37 -19.78 2.51
C PRO A 185 -22.21 -19.64 1.23
N GLU A 186 -22.46 -20.77 0.58
CA GLU A 186 -23.35 -20.88 -0.59
C GLU A 186 -24.81 -21.12 -0.19
N SER A 187 -25.19 -20.66 0.98
CA SER A 187 -26.51 -20.83 1.59
C SER A 187 -27.30 -19.52 1.64
N THR A 188 -28.59 -19.62 1.96
CA THR A 188 -29.46 -18.49 2.23
C THR A 188 -29.07 -17.77 3.50
N GLY A 189 -29.03 -16.44 3.46
CA GLY A 189 -28.74 -15.64 4.64
C GLY A 189 -28.72 -14.13 4.36
N VAL A 190 -28.30 -13.40 5.39
CA VAL A 190 -28.09 -11.94 5.39
C VAL A 190 -26.60 -11.68 5.54
N TYR A 191 -26.08 -10.70 4.83
CA TYR A 191 -24.70 -10.26 4.92
C TYR A 191 -24.63 -8.73 5.09
N TYR A 192 -23.56 -8.28 5.70
CA TYR A 192 -23.30 -6.88 5.99
C TYR A 192 -21.98 -6.48 5.38
N PHE A 193 -21.92 -5.28 4.77
CA PHE A 193 -20.65 -4.62 4.49
C PHE A 193 -20.41 -3.57 5.55
N LEU A 194 -19.19 -3.56 6.06
CA LEU A 194 -18.73 -2.62 7.07
C LEU A 194 -17.66 -1.72 6.47
N ASN A 195 -17.61 -0.46 6.87
CA ASN A 195 -16.47 0.41 6.59
C ASN A 195 -15.31 0.12 7.57
N HIS A 196 -14.19 0.83 7.39
CA HIS A 196 -13.02 0.71 8.28
C HIS A 196 -13.31 1.10 9.75
N GLN A 197 -14.40 1.82 10.01
CA GLN A 197 -14.86 2.20 11.35
C GLN A 197 -15.80 1.15 11.97
N GLN A 198 -15.99 -0.01 11.31
CA GLN A 198 -16.92 -1.09 11.70
C GLN A 198 -18.40 -0.66 11.67
N GLU A 199 -18.73 0.39 10.92
CA GLU A 199 -20.12 0.81 10.72
C GLU A 199 -20.73 0.07 9.53
N VAL A 200 -21.99 -0.34 9.66
CA VAL A 200 -22.73 -1.04 8.61
C VAL A 200 -23.09 -0.06 7.49
N ILE A 201 -22.47 -0.19 6.32
CA ILE A 201 -22.75 0.63 5.14
C ILE A 201 -23.69 -0.04 4.15
N TYR A 202 -23.88 -1.35 4.24
CA TYR A 202 -24.81 -2.09 3.41
C TYR A 202 -25.30 -3.37 4.10
N ILE A 203 -26.58 -3.68 3.89
CA ILE A 203 -27.21 -4.94 4.33
C ILE A 203 -27.83 -5.61 3.12
N GLY A 204 -27.46 -6.85 2.87
CA GLY A 204 -28.02 -7.65 1.78
C GLY A 204 -28.57 -8.98 2.26
N LYS A 205 -29.58 -9.49 1.55
CA LYS A 205 -30.12 -10.84 1.70
C LYS A 205 -30.00 -11.62 0.39
N SER A 206 -29.67 -12.90 0.47
CA SER A 206 -29.57 -13.75 -0.72
C SER A 206 -29.87 -15.21 -0.40
N ARG A 207 -30.31 -15.95 -1.39
CA ARG A 207 -30.41 -17.42 -1.35
C ARG A 207 -29.03 -18.10 -1.48
N ASN A 208 -28.05 -17.41 -2.07
CA ASN A 208 -26.65 -17.81 -2.12
C ASN A 208 -25.80 -16.57 -1.82
N ILE A 209 -25.29 -16.47 -0.60
CA ILE A 209 -24.52 -15.31 -0.12
C ILE A 209 -23.26 -15.13 -0.95
N LYS A 210 -22.48 -16.19 -1.19
CA LYS A 210 -21.23 -16.15 -1.96
C LYS A 210 -21.45 -15.56 -3.35
N SER A 211 -22.39 -16.11 -4.12
CA SER A 211 -22.71 -15.63 -5.46
C SER A 211 -23.16 -14.16 -5.46
N ARG A 212 -23.98 -13.77 -4.47
CA ARG A 212 -24.49 -12.40 -4.38
C ARG A 212 -23.42 -11.40 -3.96
N VAL A 213 -22.58 -11.76 -3.00
CA VAL A 213 -21.46 -10.89 -2.60
C VAL A 213 -20.48 -10.73 -3.75
N LEU A 214 -20.05 -11.82 -4.41
CA LEU A 214 -19.18 -11.75 -5.60
C LEU A 214 -19.77 -10.88 -6.71
N SER A 215 -21.10 -10.84 -6.88
CA SER A 215 -21.73 -10.00 -7.90
C SER A 215 -21.55 -8.49 -7.67
N HIS A 216 -21.25 -8.05 -6.47
CA HIS A 216 -20.92 -6.65 -6.17
C HIS A 216 -19.53 -6.25 -6.67
N PHE A 217 -18.62 -7.23 -6.83
CA PHE A 217 -17.22 -7.04 -7.23
C PHE A 217 -16.94 -7.41 -8.70
N GLN A 218 -17.96 -7.53 -9.55
CA GLN A 218 -17.80 -7.85 -10.97
C GLN A 218 -17.25 -6.65 -11.78
N GLU A 219 -16.71 -6.93 -12.97
CA GLU A 219 -15.99 -5.97 -13.84
C GLU A 219 -16.79 -4.72 -14.28
N SER A 220 -18.12 -4.68 -14.07
CA SER A 220 -18.96 -3.51 -14.38
C SER A 220 -19.99 -3.25 -13.28
N PRO A 221 -19.57 -2.86 -12.08
CA PRO A 221 -20.51 -2.55 -11.01
C PRO A 221 -21.28 -1.25 -11.32
N SER A 222 -22.54 -1.15 -10.84
CA SER A 222 -23.29 0.10 -10.90
C SER A 222 -22.55 1.21 -10.12
N GLN A 223 -22.83 2.48 -10.41
CA GLN A 223 -22.21 3.61 -9.68
C GLN A 223 -22.39 3.47 -8.17
N ARG A 224 -23.57 3.00 -7.72
CA ARG A 224 -23.86 2.74 -6.31
C ARG A 224 -22.97 1.62 -5.72
N ALA A 225 -22.73 0.57 -6.50
CA ALA A 225 -21.86 -0.53 -6.09
C ALA A 225 -20.37 -0.08 -6.04
N ARG A 226 -19.93 0.78 -6.94
CA ARG A 226 -18.58 1.38 -6.91
C ARG A 226 -18.35 2.19 -5.64
N ASN A 227 -19.24 3.13 -5.35
CA ASN A 227 -19.16 3.96 -4.12
C ASN A 227 -19.18 3.12 -2.84
N MET A 228 -19.92 2.01 -2.83
CA MET A 228 -19.98 1.08 -1.71
C MET A 228 -18.66 0.29 -1.58
N ILE A 229 -18.12 -0.21 -2.71
CA ILE A 229 -16.84 -0.92 -2.73
C ILE A 229 -15.71 -0.02 -2.23
N GLU A 230 -15.68 1.23 -2.66
CA GLU A 230 -14.72 2.23 -2.17
C GLU A 230 -14.76 2.36 -0.64
N GLN A 231 -15.95 2.39 -0.03
CA GLN A 231 -16.10 2.49 1.42
C GLN A 231 -15.75 1.20 2.19
N ILE A 232 -15.82 0.03 1.53
CA ILE A 232 -15.44 -1.26 2.12
C ILE A 232 -13.92 -1.43 2.07
N MET A 233 -13.29 -0.89 1.03
CA MET A 233 -11.88 -1.11 0.69
C MET A 233 -10.95 -0.08 1.34
N HIS A 234 -11.49 0.94 1.97
CA HIS A 234 -10.82 2.00 2.72
C HIS A 234 -11.20 1.91 4.18
#